data_1df3f8c93e742ce0008c78dc390d9a60
#
_entry.id   1df3f8c93e742ce0008c78dc390d9a60
#
_cell.length_a   1.000
_cell.length_b   1.000
_cell.length_c   1.000
_cell.angle_alpha   90.00
_cell.angle_beta   90.00
_cell.angle_gamma   90.00
#
_symmetry.space_group_name_H-M   'P 1'
#
loop_
_entity.id
_entity.type
_entity.pdbx_description
1 polymer ?
#
loop_
_entity_poly.entity_id
_entity_poly.type
_entity_poly.pdbx_seq_one_letter_code
_entity_poly.pdbx_strand_id
1 'polypeptide(L)'
;GREDFSFFLANQYFRTKKMRNRILYTLENARNMNPYFKDIRPENMWIPLSLILASYTGAGIISDYSIVLLHTDNGQFIVGDQPVINTYSVSDRNGPPEDIELFYPITPQTALLVTKKQQYKNEKMLKITSDDVQAFNTLEWNASSEMVFAKESEYLERVHTL
;
A
#
# COMPACT_ATOMS: atom_id res chain seq x y z
N GLY A 1 0.45 -7.86 19.18
CA GLY A 1 -0.53 -8.79 18.59
C GLY A 1 -1.06 -8.33 17.23
N ARG A 2 -2.19 -8.89 16.81
CA ARG A 2 -2.83 -8.53 15.52
C ARG A 2 -3.16 -7.03 15.43
N GLU A 3 -3.62 -6.45 16.54
CA GLU A 3 -3.95 -5.02 16.62
C GLU A 3 -2.73 -4.14 16.33
N ASP A 4 -1.64 -4.33 17.06
CA ASP A 4 -0.41 -3.54 16.88
C ASP A 4 0.12 -3.66 15.46
N PHE A 5 0.03 -4.87 14.89
CA PHE A 5 0.45 -5.13 13.53
C PHE A 5 -0.43 -4.44 12.48
N SER A 6 -1.74 -4.41 12.68
CA SER A 6 -2.68 -3.72 11.80
C SER A 6 -2.44 -2.21 11.79
N PHE A 7 -2.22 -1.62 12.96
CA PHE A 7 -1.84 -0.20 13.07
C PHE A 7 -0.45 0.07 12.48
N PHE A 8 0.51 -0.82 12.67
CA PHE A 8 1.82 -0.71 12.05
C PHE A 8 1.70 -0.65 10.52
N LEU A 9 0.97 -1.59 9.89
CA LEU A 9 0.77 -1.61 8.44
C LEU A 9 0.09 -0.34 7.94
N ALA A 10 -0.97 0.10 8.60
CA ALA A 10 -1.68 1.31 8.24
C ALA A 10 -0.75 2.54 8.33
N ASN A 11 0.06 2.66 9.38
CA ASN A 11 1.04 3.73 9.51
C ASN A 11 2.13 3.65 8.43
N GLN A 12 2.62 2.45 8.08
CA GLN A 12 3.59 2.30 6.99
C GLN A 12 3.02 2.81 5.65
N TYR A 13 1.73 2.54 5.38
CA TYR A 13 1.06 3.00 4.17
C TYR A 13 0.93 4.54 4.13
N PHE A 14 0.43 5.16 5.21
CA PHE A 14 0.11 6.59 5.22
C PHE A 14 1.32 7.52 5.41
N ARG A 15 2.47 7.04 5.90
CA ARG A 15 3.65 7.87 6.17
C ARG A 15 4.55 8.14 4.95
N THR A 16 4.26 7.54 3.81
CA THR A 16 5.08 7.63 2.61
C THR A 16 4.97 8.99 1.91
N LYS A 17 5.99 9.35 1.11
CA LYS A 17 6.02 10.60 0.33
C LYS A 17 4.81 10.69 -0.62
N LYS A 18 4.46 9.59 -1.28
CA LYS A 18 3.30 9.52 -2.18
C LYS A 18 2.00 9.83 -1.45
N MET A 19 1.77 9.22 -0.29
CA MET A 19 0.57 9.48 0.51
C MET A 19 0.55 10.89 1.09
N ARG A 20 1.70 11.42 1.54
CA ARG A 20 1.80 12.83 1.94
C ARG A 20 1.36 13.76 0.81
N ASN A 21 1.91 13.59 -0.39
CA ASN A 21 1.58 14.43 -1.54
C ASN A 21 0.08 14.32 -1.90
N ARG A 22 -0.50 13.13 -1.82
CA ARG A 22 -1.93 12.91 -2.07
C ARG A 22 -2.81 13.61 -1.03
N ILE A 23 -2.45 13.53 0.25
CA ILE A 23 -3.16 14.23 1.34
C ILE A 23 -3.06 15.75 1.15
N LEU A 24 -1.87 16.27 0.86
CA LEU A 24 -1.67 17.71 0.60
C LEU A 24 -2.53 18.18 -0.57
N TYR A 25 -2.51 17.47 -1.69
CA TYR A 25 -3.34 17.77 -2.86
C TYR A 25 -4.84 17.79 -2.52
N THR A 26 -5.31 16.81 -1.75
CA THR A 26 -6.72 16.74 -1.32
C THR A 26 -7.09 17.93 -0.43
N LEU A 27 -6.23 18.32 0.51
CA LEU A 27 -6.44 19.45 1.39
C LEU A 27 -6.44 20.78 0.63
N GLU A 28 -5.55 20.96 -0.36
CA GLU A 28 -5.53 22.14 -1.21
C GLU A 28 -6.80 22.26 -2.05
N ASN A 29 -7.27 21.16 -2.63
CA ASN A 29 -8.54 21.15 -3.37
C ASN A 29 -9.72 21.49 -2.45
N ALA A 30 -9.79 20.91 -1.26
CA ALA A 30 -10.85 21.23 -0.29
C ALA A 30 -10.83 22.71 0.10
N ARG A 31 -9.64 23.30 0.32
CA ARG A 31 -9.48 24.72 0.62
C ARG A 31 -9.97 25.62 -0.53
N ASN A 32 -9.67 25.23 -1.77
CA ASN A 32 -10.06 26.01 -2.95
C ASN A 32 -11.56 25.90 -3.26
N MET A 33 -12.19 24.77 -2.93
CA MET A 33 -13.61 24.52 -3.22
C MET A 33 -14.55 25.03 -2.14
N ASN A 34 -14.08 25.22 -0.91
CA ASN A 34 -14.94 25.58 0.22
C ASN A 34 -14.34 26.72 1.05
N PRO A 35 -15.04 27.89 1.09
CA PRO A 35 -14.58 29.08 1.84
C PRO A 35 -14.35 28.82 3.34
N TYR A 36 -15.01 27.85 3.95
CA TYR A 36 -14.78 27.48 5.35
C TYR A 36 -13.38 26.91 5.60
N PHE A 37 -12.70 26.40 4.57
CA PHE A 37 -11.37 25.82 4.67
C PHE A 37 -10.24 26.76 4.22
N LYS A 38 -10.55 28.02 3.88
CA LYS A 38 -9.56 29.00 3.36
C LYS A 38 -8.35 29.21 4.28
N ASP A 39 -8.55 29.12 5.60
CA ASP A 39 -7.53 29.34 6.61
C ASP A 39 -6.74 28.06 6.98
N ILE A 40 -7.12 26.91 6.43
CA ILE A 40 -6.37 25.67 6.60
C ILE A 40 -5.01 25.79 5.90
N ARG A 41 -3.97 25.42 6.64
CA ARG A 41 -2.61 25.25 6.09
C ARG A 41 -2.35 23.76 5.87
N PRO A 42 -2.38 23.27 4.61
CA PRO A 42 -2.22 21.85 4.31
C PRO A 42 -0.95 21.25 4.92
N GLU A 43 0.14 22.02 4.97
CA GLU A 43 1.43 21.59 5.49
C GLU A 43 1.38 21.22 6.98
N ASN A 44 0.47 21.83 7.74
CA ASN A 44 0.30 21.56 9.17
C ASN A 44 -0.72 20.44 9.44
N MET A 45 -1.54 20.11 8.44
CA MET A 45 -2.67 19.17 8.60
C MET A 45 -2.37 17.75 8.11
N TRP A 46 -1.34 17.57 7.28
CA TRP A 46 -1.11 16.24 6.68
C TRP A 46 -0.72 15.17 7.72
N ILE A 47 0.07 15.53 8.76
CA ILE A 47 0.46 14.58 9.82
C ILE A 47 -0.76 14.14 10.64
N PRO A 48 -1.53 15.04 11.29
CA PRO A 48 -2.71 14.62 12.05
C PRO A 48 -3.71 13.86 11.17
N LEU A 49 -3.91 14.27 9.92
CA LEU A 49 -4.83 13.57 9.03
C LEU A 49 -4.32 12.17 8.66
N SER A 50 -3.02 12.01 8.39
CA SER A 50 -2.44 10.68 8.13
C SER A 50 -2.58 9.74 9.31
N LEU A 51 -2.41 10.22 10.55
CA LEU A 51 -2.61 9.44 11.77
C LEU A 51 -4.08 9.03 11.96
N ILE A 52 -5.02 9.94 11.71
CA ILE A 52 -6.45 9.64 11.75
C ILE A 52 -6.80 8.56 10.72
N LEU A 53 -6.37 8.72 9.47
CA LEU A 53 -6.61 7.74 8.41
C LEU A 53 -5.96 6.38 8.71
N ALA A 54 -4.73 6.38 9.24
CA ALA A 54 -4.07 5.15 9.68
C ALA A 54 -4.84 4.45 10.81
N SER A 55 -5.38 5.21 11.76
CA SER A 55 -6.17 4.66 12.87
C SER A 55 -7.46 4.00 12.37
N TYR A 56 -8.22 4.65 11.49
CA TYR A 56 -9.42 4.07 10.88
C TYR A 56 -9.11 2.84 10.03
N THR A 57 -8.05 2.90 9.22
CA THR A 57 -7.62 1.77 8.40
C THR A 57 -7.17 0.60 9.26
N GLY A 58 -6.37 0.84 10.31
CA GLY A 58 -5.93 -0.18 11.26
C GLY A 58 -7.09 -0.88 11.95
N ALA A 59 -8.09 -0.11 12.43
CA ALA A 59 -9.31 -0.66 13.02
C ALA A 59 -10.11 -1.51 12.02
N GLY A 60 -10.23 -1.05 10.77
CA GLY A 60 -10.86 -1.82 9.69
C GLY A 60 -10.15 -3.14 9.41
N ILE A 61 -8.81 -3.14 9.36
CA ILE A 61 -8.01 -4.36 9.17
C ILE A 61 -8.27 -5.39 10.28
N ILE A 62 -8.44 -4.95 11.51
CA ILE A 62 -8.72 -5.84 12.64
C ILE A 62 -10.07 -6.54 12.47
N SER A 63 -11.11 -5.81 12.06
CA SER A 63 -12.48 -6.31 12.03
C SER A 63 -12.82 -7.11 10.77
N ASP A 64 -12.36 -6.67 9.60
CA ASP A 64 -12.98 -7.09 8.33
C ASP A 64 -12.01 -7.77 7.36
N TYR A 65 -10.69 -7.73 7.63
CA TYR A 65 -9.70 -8.23 6.68
C TYR A 65 -9.05 -9.53 7.13
N SER A 66 -8.72 -10.37 6.16
CA SER A 66 -7.78 -11.49 6.32
C SER A 66 -6.35 -10.99 6.11
N ILE A 67 -5.42 -11.49 6.92
CA ILE A 67 -3.98 -11.27 6.74
C ILE A 67 -3.39 -12.61 6.31
N VAL A 68 -2.89 -12.65 5.09
CA VAL A 68 -2.38 -13.86 4.43
C VAL A 68 -0.90 -13.70 4.12
N LEU A 69 -0.11 -14.69 4.46
CA LEU A 69 1.29 -14.76 4.08
C LEU A 69 1.41 -15.38 2.69
N LEU A 70 1.93 -14.63 1.74
CA LEU A 70 2.28 -15.13 0.41
C LEU A 70 3.71 -15.62 0.41
N HIS A 71 3.95 -16.83 -0.11
CA HIS A 71 5.28 -17.41 -0.23
C HIS A 71 5.54 -17.92 -1.64
N THR A 72 6.74 -17.73 -2.15
CA THR A 72 7.18 -18.25 -3.44
C THR A 72 8.52 -18.95 -3.32
N ASP A 73 8.65 -20.09 -4.02
CA ASP A 73 9.95 -20.78 -4.20
C ASP A 73 10.63 -20.32 -5.49
N ASN A 74 9.86 -19.81 -6.46
CA ASN A 74 10.30 -19.49 -7.80
C ASN A 74 9.98 -18.03 -8.15
N GLY A 75 10.75 -17.10 -7.61
CA GLY A 75 10.58 -15.68 -7.85
C GLY A 75 11.06 -14.87 -6.67
N GLN A 76 11.13 -13.56 -6.85
CA GLN A 76 11.51 -12.64 -5.78
C GLN A 76 10.65 -11.40 -5.84
N PHE A 77 10.14 -10.99 -4.70
CA PHE A 77 9.48 -9.70 -4.54
C PHE A 77 10.50 -8.58 -4.56
N ILE A 78 10.13 -7.49 -5.22
CA ILE A 78 10.80 -6.20 -5.11
C ILE A 78 10.10 -5.34 -4.06
N VAL A 79 10.75 -4.28 -3.59
CA VAL A 79 10.18 -3.31 -2.66
C VAL A 79 10.54 -1.90 -3.08
N GLY A 80 9.58 -1.00 -3.03
CA GLY A 80 9.78 0.41 -3.35
C GLY A 80 9.93 1.31 -2.13
N ASP A 81 10.06 2.60 -2.39
CA ASP A 81 10.01 3.65 -1.37
C ASP A 81 8.61 3.83 -0.75
N GLN A 82 7.62 3.11 -1.29
CA GLN A 82 6.32 2.88 -0.67
C GLN A 82 6.15 1.38 -0.36
N PRO A 83 6.72 0.88 0.76
CA PRO A 83 6.81 -0.56 1.01
C PRO A 83 5.46 -1.24 1.27
N VAL A 84 4.42 -0.51 1.65
CA VAL A 84 3.04 -1.00 1.73
C VAL A 84 2.24 -0.30 0.65
N ILE A 85 1.70 -1.06 -0.28
CA ILE A 85 0.87 -0.52 -1.36
C ILE A 85 -0.58 -0.97 -1.22
N ASN A 86 -1.52 -0.15 -1.69
CA ASN A 86 -2.89 -0.58 -1.93
C ASN A 86 -3.01 -1.02 -3.39
N THR A 87 -3.28 -2.29 -3.65
CA THR A 87 -3.35 -2.85 -5.00
C THR A 87 -4.44 -2.20 -5.88
N TYR A 88 -5.47 -1.61 -5.26
CA TYR A 88 -6.50 -0.83 -5.95
C TYR A 88 -6.09 0.63 -6.25
N SER A 89 -4.98 1.11 -5.69
CA SER A 89 -4.53 2.51 -5.85
C SER A 89 -3.47 2.72 -6.91
N VAL A 90 -3.02 1.67 -7.58
CA VAL A 90 -1.88 1.71 -8.51
C VAL A 90 -2.27 2.26 -9.88
N SER A 91 -3.57 2.33 -10.20
CA SER A 91 -4.04 2.98 -11.41
C SER A 91 -4.04 4.50 -11.27
N ASP A 92 -3.70 5.23 -12.34
CA ASP A 92 -3.69 6.71 -12.45
C ASP A 92 -5.09 7.38 -12.33
N ARG A 93 -6.04 6.69 -11.72
CA ARG A 93 -7.37 7.24 -11.47
C ARG A 93 -7.27 8.36 -10.43
N ASN A 94 -7.71 9.55 -10.81
CA ASN A 94 -7.78 10.75 -9.97
C ASN A 94 -8.86 10.68 -8.86
N GLY A 95 -9.16 9.51 -8.34
CA GLY A 95 -10.18 9.28 -7.31
C GLY A 95 -9.66 8.43 -6.14
N PRO A 96 -10.45 8.34 -5.07
CA PRO A 96 -10.16 7.38 -4.01
C PRO A 96 -10.21 5.95 -4.58
N PRO A 97 -9.40 5.02 -4.05
CA PRO A 97 -9.46 3.62 -4.45
C PRO A 97 -10.84 3.03 -4.12
N GLU A 98 -11.31 2.11 -4.96
CA GLU A 98 -12.62 1.46 -4.77
C GLU A 98 -12.68 0.61 -3.49
N ASP A 99 -11.54 0.04 -3.08
CA ASP A 99 -11.39 -0.75 -1.85
C ASP A 99 -9.94 -0.67 -1.35
N ILE A 100 -9.69 -1.32 -0.23
CA ILE A 100 -8.35 -1.46 0.36
C ILE A 100 -7.94 -2.92 0.26
N GLU A 101 -6.82 -3.18 -0.41
CA GLU A 101 -6.09 -4.43 -0.35
C GLU A 101 -4.60 -4.09 -0.24
N LEU A 102 -4.03 -4.33 0.94
CA LEU A 102 -2.64 -3.95 1.19
C LEU A 102 -1.72 -5.12 0.88
N PHE A 103 -0.70 -4.83 0.10
CA PHE A 103 0.41 -5.74 -0.18
C PHE A 103 1.68 -5.19 0.45
N TYR A 104 2.47 -6.06 1.09
CA TYR A 104 3.69 -5.70 1.79
C TYR A 104 4.77 -6.78 1.63
N PRO A 105 5.78 -6.60 0.78
CA PRO A 105 6.96 -7.46 0.72
C PRO A 105 7.75 -7.41 2.04
N ILE A 106 8.02 -8.57 2.64
CA ILE A 106 8.80 -8.68 3.89
C ILE A 106 10.20 -9.20 3.61
N THR A 107 10.28 -10.20 2.75
CA THR A 107 11.53 -10.78 2.28
C THR A 107 11.44 -11.00 0.76
N PRO A 108 12.54 -11.32 0.08
CA PRO A 108 12.46 -11.63 -1.35
C PRO A 108 11.48 -12.77 -1.70
N GLN A 109 11.22 -13.71 -0.78
CA GLN A 109 10.32 -14.84 -1.04
C GLN A 109 8.99 -14.74 -0.30
N THR A 110 8.78 -13.71 0.52
CA THR A 110 7.61 -13.65 1.39
C THR A 110 7.01 -12.26 1.41
N ALA A 111 5.69 -12.18 1.24
CA ALA A 111 4.94 -10.94 1.36
C ALA A 111 3.67 -11.15 2.18
N LEU A 112 3.09 -10.08 2.66
CA LEU A 112 1.76 -10.07 3.28
C LEU A 112 0.75 -9.50 2.31
N LEU A 113 -0.44 -10.12 2.31
CA LEU A 113 -1.64 -9.61 1.66
C LEU A 113 -2.71 -9.40 2.72
N VAL A 114 -3.24 -8.19 2.84
CA VAL A 114 -4.36 -7.83 3.71
C VAL A 114 -5.56 -7.56 2.82
N THR A 115 -6.58 -8.43 2.87
CA THR A 115 -7.65 -8.43 1.88
C THR A 115 -9.01 -8.82 2.49
N LYS A 116 -10.10 -8.33 1.88
CA LYS A 116 -11.48 -8.76 2.17
C LYS A 116 -11.97 -9.89 1.27
N LYS A 117 -11.17 -10.30 0.29
CA LYS A 117 -11.59 -11.34 -0.67
C LYS A 117 -11.91 -12.64 0.04
N GLN A 118 -13.13 -13.15 -0.17
CA GLN A 118 -13.66 -14.33 0.54
C GLN A 118 -12.82 -15.59 0.32
N GLN A 119 -12.18 -15.73 -0.83
CA GLN A 119 -11.29 -16.84 -1.14
C GLN A 119 -10.09 -16.96 -0.17
N TYR A 120 -9.72 -15.87 0.51
CA TYR A 120 -8.60 -15.85 1.46
C TYR A 120 -9.04 -15.88 2.93
N LYS A 121 -10.35 -15.94 3.22
CA LYS A 121 -10.87 -15.77 4.59
C LYS A 121 -10.30 -16.71 5.63
N ASN A 122 -9.96 -17.95 5.22
CA ASN A 122 -9.43 -18.98 6.11
C ASN A 122 -7.96 -19.31 5.86
N GLU A 123 -7.34 -18.61 4.93
CA GLU A 123 -5.95 -18.85 4.55
C GLU A 123 -5.01 -18.07 5.48
N LYS A 124 -3.96 -18.75 5.94
CA LYS A 124 -2.88 -18.11 6.70
C LYS A 124 -1.63 -17.95 5.85
N MET A 125 -1.40 -18.89 4.96
CA MET A 125 -0.27 -18.91 4.05
C MET A 125 -0.69 -19.51 2.71
N LEU A 126 -0.25 -18.88 1.63
CA LEU A 126 -0.46 -19.33 0.26
C LEU A 126 0.87 -19.40 -0.47
N LYS A 127 1.08 -20.50 -1.15
CA LYS A 127 2.16 -20.63 -2.12
C LYS A 127 1.67 -20.06 -3.45
N ILE A 128 2.40 -19.08 -3.97
CA ILE A 128 2.07 -18.38 -5.22
C ILE A 128 3.08 -18.70 -6.32
N THR A 129 2.66 -18.50 -7.57
CA THR A 129 3.46 -18.75 -8.76
C THR A 129 4.42 -17.60 -9.05
N SER A 130 5.36 -17.82 -9.97
CA SER A 130 6.24 -16.76 -10.49
C SER A 130 5.45 -15.66 -11.20
N ASP A 131 4.34 -16.00 -11.87
CA ASP A 131 3.50 -15.03 -12.57
C ASP A 131 2.74 -14.14 -11.58
N ASP A 132 2.27 -14.71 -10.47
CA ASP A 132 1.68 -13.92 -9.38
C ASP A 132 2.71 -12.94 -8.79
N VAL A 133 3.95 -13.41 -8.56
CA VAL A 133 5.05 -12.56 -8.08
C VAL A 133 5.31 -11.42 -9.06
N GLN A 134 5.35 -11.70 -10.36
CA GLN A 134 5.55 -10.69 -11.38
C GLN A 134 4.41 -9.66 -11.40
N ALA A 135 3.17 -10.10 -11.24
CA ALA A 135 2.02 -9.20 -11.13
C ALA A 135 2.15 -8.25 -9.91
N PHE A 136 2.50 -8.78 -8.74
CA PHE A 136 2.75 -7.95 -7.55
C PHE A 136 3.95 -7.01 -7.71
N ASN A 137 5.03 -7.47 -8.33
CA ASN A 137 6.19 -6.63 -8.62
C ASN A 137 5.84 -5.47 -9.55
N THR A 138 4.99 -5.69 -10.55
CA THR A 138 4.49 -4.63 -11.43
C THR A 138 3.68 -3.58 -10.65
N LEU A 139 2.84 -4.02 -9.70
CA LEU A 139 2.11 -3.10 -8.83
C LEU A 139 3.06 -2.29 -7.92
N GLU A 140 4.07 -2.94 -7.35
CA GLU A 140 5.06 -2.29 -6.49
C GLU A 140 5.89 -1.26 -7.27
N TRP A 141 6.33 -1.61 -8.48
CA TRP A 141 7.02 -0.70 -9.39
C TRP A 141 6.20 0.54 -9.69
N ASN A 142 4.94 0.37 -10.11
CA ASN A 142 4.03 1.46 -10.45
C ASN A 142 3.61 2.31 -9.21
N ALA A 143 3.64 1.73 -8.02
CA ALA A 143 3.36 2.44 -6.79
C ALA A 143 4.54 3.28 -6.31
N SER A 144 5.77 2.90 -6.63
CA SER A 144 6.99 3.55 -6.19
C SER A 144 7.15 4.94 -6.81
N SER A 145 7.77 5.87 -6.08
CA SER A 145 7.94 7.26 -6.53
C SER A 145 9.37 7.56 -6.99
N GLU A 146 10.38 7.03 -6.32
CA GLU A 146 11.79 7.39 -6.55
C GLU A 146 12.71 6.19 -6.61
N MET A 147 12.44 5.15 -5.82
CA MET A 147 13.37 4.03 -5.67
C MET A 147 12.64 2.69 -5.60
N VAL A 148 13.23 1.69 -6.23
CA VAL A 148 12.82 0.29 -6.12
C VAL A 148 14.06 -0.55 -5.86
N PHE A 149 13.94 -1.54 -5.00
CA PHE A 149 15.00 -2.43 -4.56
C PHE A 149 14.63 -3.88 -4.86
N ALA A 150 15.60 -4.63 -5.33
CA ALA A 150 15.52 -6.09 -5.47
C ALA A 150 16.80 -6.71 -4.93
N LYS A 151 16.74 -7.97 -4.53
CA LYS A 151 17.94 -8.73 -4.16
C LYS A 151 18.83 -9.01 -5.37
N GLU A 152 18.22 -9.22 -6.54
CA GLU A 152 18.89 -9.50 -7.80
C GLU A 152 18.37 -8.56 -8.90
N SER A 153 19.25 -7.98 -9.71
CA SER A 153 18.92 -6.95 -10.72
C SER A 153 17.96 -7.45 -11.80
N GLU A 154 18.00 -8.73 -12.14
CA GLU A 154 17.13 -9.30 -13.17
C GLU A 154 15.63 -9.09 -12.89
N TYR A 155 15.22 -9.03 -11.61
CA TYR A 155 13.82 -8.78 -11.24
C TYR A 155 13.40 -7.32 -11.50
N LEU A 156 14.32 -6.38 -11.45
CA LEU A 156 14.07 -4.99 -11.84
C LEU A 156 13.93 -4.87 -13.37
N GLU A 157 14.79 -5.56 -14.11
CA GLU A 157 14.75 -5.57 -15.59
C GLU A 157 13.43 -6.14 -16.11
N ARG A 158 12.95 -7.24 -15.53
CA ARG A 158 11.68 -7.87 -15.91
C ARG A 158 10.46 -6.95 -15.74
N VAL A 159 10.47 -6.09 -14.73
CA VAL A 159 9.35 -5.16 -14.47
C VAL A 159 9.43 -3.93 -15.36
N HIS A 160 10.65 -3.48 -15.70
CA HIS A 160 10.88 -2.31 -16.56
C HIS A 160 10.48 -2.56 -18.04
N THR A 161 10.41 -3.83 -18.46
CA THR A 161 10.09 -4.21 -19.86
C THR A 161 8.59 -4.42 -20.12
N LEU A 162 7.74 -4.23 -19.14
CA LEU A 162 6.27 -4.29 -19.23
C LEU A 162 5.66 -2.89 -19.31
#